data_b4550a50d46786ccc660c7c8081c0f98
#
_entry.id   b4550a50d46786ccc660c7c8081c0f98
#
_cell.length_a   1.000
_cell.length_b   1.000
_cell.length_c   1.000
_cell.angle_alpha   90.00
_cell.angle_beta   90.00
_cell.angle_gamma   90.00
#
_symmetry.space_group_name_H-M   'P 1'
#
loop_
_entity.id
_entity.type
_entity.pdbx_description
1 polymer ?
#
loop_
_entity_poly.entity_id
_entity_poly.type
_entity_poly.pdbx_seq_one_letter_code
_entity_poly.pdbx_strand_id
1 'polypeptide(L)'
;MAILPRYQRIGLQTRQPQQMDFAATREQARLGQTISQQVDRMSDFAFKQAAQAAELRGQERVREEGALPTLQALQEAGGPTTIAERAASDAANRIAVVEIESLAKQDMQNLVREADKDNMSMPAFEASMADIQDGYAASMQAVDPVAAGVLSA
;
A
#
# COMPACT_ATOMS: atom_id res chain seq x y z
N MET A 1 94.04 -14.59 -16.62
CA MET A 1 93.18 -15.70 -16.12
C MET A 1 91.93 -15.13 -15.54
N ALA A 2 90.83 -15.25 -16.19
CA ALA A 2 89.55 -14.70 -15.77
C ALA A 2 88.75 -15.81 -15.01
N ILE A 3 88.42 -15.57 -13.79
CA ILE A 3 87.64 -16.46 -12.95
C ILE A 3 86.17 -16.19 -13.18
N LEU A 4 85.43 -17.12 -13.78
CA LEU A 4 83.97 -17.04 -14.00
C LEU A 4 83.22 -17.26 -12.67
N PRO A 5 82.25 -16.45 -12.35
CA PRO A 5 81.46 -16.65 -11.13
C PRO A 5 80.51 -17.89 -11.28
N ARG A 6 80.55 -18.75 -10.25
CA ARG A 6 79.67 -19.91 -10.14
C ARG A 6 78.29 -19.45 -9.88
N TYR A 7 77.37 -19.73 -10.83
CA TYR A 7 75.92 -19.60 -10.63
C TYR A 7 75.50 -20.62 -9.54
N GLN A 8 75.09 -20.08 -8.40
CA GLN A 8 74.36 -20.87 -7.42
C GLN A 8 72.97 -21.11 -7.97
N ARG A 9 72.58 -22.36 -8.21
CA ARG A 9 71.21 -22.77 -8.48
C ARG A 9 70.40 -22.51 -7.23
N ILE A 10 69.55 -21.46 -7.27
CA ILE A 10 68.49 -21.25 -6.30
C ILE A 10 67.51 -22.39 -6.53
N GLY A 11 67.44 -23.32 -5.60
CA GLY A 11 66.47 -24.40 -5.60
C GLY A 11 65.08 -23.79 -5.50
N LEU A 12 64.33 -23.87 -6.59
CA LEU A 12 62.88 -23.63 -6.55
C LEU A 12 62.30 -24.67 -5.60
N GLN A 13 62.02 -24.25 -4.36
CA GLN A 13 61.15 -25.00 -3.50
C GLN A 13 59.77 -25.01 -4.17
N THR A 14 59.43 -26.12 -4.80
CA THR A 14 58.09 -26.44 -5.22
C THR A 14 57.22 -26.41 -3.96
N ARG A 15 56.48 -25.30 -3.78
CA ARG A 15 55.37 -25.26 -2.82
C ARG A 15 54.47 -26.43 -3.18
N GLN A 16 54.40 -27.41 -2.30
CA GLN A 16 53.37 -28.42 -2.37
C GLN A 16 52.01 -27.71 -2.49
N PRO A 17 51.16 -28.08 -3.44
CA PRO A 17 49.80 -27.51 -3.48
C PRO A 17 49.18 -27.88 -2.13
N GLN A 18 48.90 -26.82 -1.32
CA GLN A 18 48.02 -26.98 -0.17
C GLN A 18 46.75 -27.64 -0.68
N GLN A 19 46.54 -28.89 -0.22
CA GLN A 19 45.25 -29.53 -0.42
C GLN A 19 44.19 -28.56 0.13
N MET A 20 43.47 -27.87 -0.79
CA MET A 20 42.31 -27.08 -0.39
C MET A 20 41.34 -28.05 0.26
N ASP A 21 41.07 -27.78 1.52
CA ASP A 21 40.17 -28.58 2.32
C ASP A 21 38.72 -28.25 1.82
N PHE A 22 38.31 -28.99 0.79
CA PHE A 22 37.00 -28.82 0.17
C PHE A 22 35.82 -29.00 1.16
N ALA A 23 36.10 -29.64 2.32
CA ALA A 23 35.11 -29.75 3.39
C ALA A 23 34.89 -28.40 4.08
N ALA A 24 35.96 -27.67 4.42
CA ALA A 24 35.85 -26.33 5.01
C ALA A 24 35.18 -25.32 4.06
N THR A 25 35.47 -25.42 2.76
CA THR A 25 34.83 -24.55 1.75
C THR A 25 33.35 -24.85 1.58
N ARG A 26 32.94 -26.12 1.71
CA ARG A 26 31.49 -26.51 1.67
C ARG A 26 30.76 -26.08 2.93
N GLU A 27 31.37 -26.14 4.09
CA GLU A 27 30.76 -25.63 5.34
C GLU A 27 30.60 -24.11 5.32
N GLN A 28 31.60 -23.37 4.83
CA GLN A 28 31.51 -21.93 4.65
C GLN A 28 30.40 -21.56 3.63
N ALA A 29 30.25 -22.30 2.54
CA ALA A 29 29.19 -22.08 1.59
C ALA A 29 27.81 -22.36 2.19
N ARG A 30 27.66 -23.40 3.03
CA ARG A 30 26.41 -23.70 3.75
C ARG A 30 26.08 -22.63 4.79
N LEU A 31 27.05 -22.17 5.55
CA LEU A 31 26.88 -21.08 6.51
C LEU A 31 26.49 -19.79 5.80
N GLY A 32 27.10 -19.46 4.67
CA GLY A 32 26.75 -18.32 3.84
C GLY A 32 25.30 -18.38 3.35
N GLN A 33 24.84 -19.55 2.86
CA GLN A 33 23.44 -19.75 2.45
C GLN A 33 22.47 -19.63 3.62
N THR A 34 22.80 -20.18 4.79
CA THR A 34 21.96 -20.11 5.99
C THR A 34 21.83 -18.67 6.48
N ILE A 35 22.93 -17.92 6.49
CA ILE A 35 22.94 -16.50 6.88
C ILE A 35 22.12 -15.67 5.87
N SER A 36 22.30 -15.90 4.56
CA SER A 36 21.52 -15.23 3.52
C SER A 36 20.02 -15.48 3.70
N GLN A 37 19.60 -16.74 3.90
CA GLN A 37 18.20 -17.07 4.14
C GLN A 37 17.64 -16.47 5.44
N GLN A 38 18.46 -16.36 6.49
CA GLN A 38 18.03 -15.68 7.72
C GLN A 38 17.91 -14.17 7.53
N VAL A 39 18.83 -13.54 6.80
CA VAL A 39 18.75 -12.11 6.46
C VAL A 39 17.53 -11.82 5.62
N ASP A 40 17.23 -12.65 4.62
CA ASP A 40 16.03 -12.51 3.79
C ASP A 40 14.75 -12.61 4.62
N ARG A 41 14.67 -13.60 5.53
CA ARG A 41 13.51 -13.74 6.43
C ARG A 41 13.36 -12.58 7.41
N MET A 42 14.46 -12.08 7.96
CA MET A 42 14.44 -10.91 8.84
C MET A 42 14.04 -9.64 8.08
N SER A 43 14.53 -9.49 6.86
CA SER A 43 14.15 -8.39 5.98
C SER A 43 12.66 -8.43 5.64
N ASP A 44 12.13 -9.59 5.24
CA ASP A 44 10.70 -9.78 4.97
C ASP A 44 9.84 -9.51 6.19
N PHE A 45 10.27 -9.96 7.37
CA PHE A 45 9.55 -9.72 8.61
C PHE A 45 9.56 -8.23 8.98
N ALA A 46 10.71 -7.56 8.89
CA ALA A 46 10.81 -6.13 9.15
C ALA A 46 9.97 -5.31 8.15
N PHE A 47 9.96 -5.72 6.87
CA PHE A 47 9.14 -5.07 5.86
C PHE A 47 7.64 -5.24 6.13
N LYS A 48 7.20 -6.45 6.52
CA LYS A 48 5.81 -6.69 6.92
C LYS A 48 5.40 -5.88 8.14
N GLN A 49 6.25 -5.79 9.15
CA GLN A 49 5.98 -4.94 10.32
C GLN A 49 5.90 -3.46 9.95
N ALA A 50 6.81 -2.98 9.11
CA ALA A 50 6.79 -1.60 8.64
C ALA A 50 5.52 -1.30 7.82
N ALA A 51 5.09 -2.23 6.97
CA ALA A 51 3.86 -2.10 6.20
C ALA A 51 2.62 -2.07 7.10
N GLN A 52 2.53 -2.95 8.10
CA GLN A 52 1.45 -2.95 9.08
C GLN A 52 1.42 -1.67 9.91
N ALA A 53 2.57 -1.18 10.36
CA ALA A 53 2.67 0.08 11.09
C ALA A 53 2.26 1.29 10.22
N ALA A 54 2.60 1.26 8.93
CA ALA A 54 2.19 2.28 7.98
C ALA A 54 0.68 2.24 7.71
N GLU A 55 0.10 1.05 7.62
CA GLU A 55 -1.34 0.86 7.47
C GLU A 55 -2.12 1.40 8.67
N LEU A 56 -1.67 1.09 9.89
CA LEU A 56 -2.28 1.61 11.12
C LEU A 56 -2.22 3.14 11.17
N ARG A 57 -1.07 3.74 10.84
CA ARG A 57 -0.95 5.22 10.76
C ARG A 57 -1.88 5.82 9.72
N GLY A 58 -2.06 5.16 8.57
CA GLY A 58 -3.01 5.59 7.56
C GLY A 58 -4.45 5.60 8.09
N GLN A 59 -4.85 4.54 8.79
CA GLN A 59 -6.18 4.43 9.42
C GLN A 59 -6.38 5.46 10.54
N GLU A 60 -5.36 5.67 11.39
CA GLU A 60 -5.39 6.70 12.43
C GLU A 60 -5.58 8.10 11.85
N ARG A 61 -4.86 8.42 10.78
CA ARG A 61 -4.99 9.69 10.08
C ARG A 61 -6.42 9.94 9.61
N VAL A 62 -7.03 8.95 8.96
CA VAL A 62 -8.42 9.06 8.49
C VAL A 62 -9.39 9.23 9.65
N ARG A 63 -9.11 8.59 10.79
CA ARG A 63 -9.94 8.70 12.00
C ARG A 63 -9.85 10.08 12.64
N GLU A 64 -8.68 10.71 12.59
CA GLU A 64 -8.43 12.03 13.17
C GLU A 64 -8.88 13.17 12.24
N GLU A 65 -8.56 13.10 10.97
CA GLU A 65 -8.81 14.15 9.97
C GLU A 65 -10.18 14.01 9.28
N GLY A 66 -10.76 12.81 9.27
CA GLY A 66 -11.94 12.45 8.47
C GLY A 66 -11.60 11.91 7.09
N ALA A 67 -12.55 11.21 6.48
CA ALA A 67 -12.32 10.56 5.19
C ALA A 67 -12.18 11.55 4.03
N LEU A 68 -13.13 12.47 3.88
CA LEU A 68 -13.12 13.45 2.79
C LEU A 68 -11.94 14.42 2.84
N PRO A 69 -11.58 15.02 3.99
CA PRO A 69 -10.38 15.86 4.09
C PRO A 69 -9.09 15.11 3.76
N THR A 70 -8.98 13.85 4.19
CA THR A 70 -7.80 13.02 3.88
C THR A 70 -7.69 12.76 2.37
N LEU A 71 -8.77 12.43 1.69
CA LEU A 71 -8.78 12.21 0.24
C LEU A 71 -8.44 13.49 -0.52
N GLN A 72 -9.00 14.61 -0.12
CA GLN A 72 -8.70 15.89 -0.73
C GLN A 72 -7.22 16.27 -0.59
N ALA A 73 -6.65 16.15 0.61
CA ALA A 73 -5.24 16.42 0.87
C ALA A 73 -4.32 15.49 0.04
N LEU A 74 -4.68 14.23 -0.13
CA LEU A 74 -3.93 13.29 -0.96
C LEU A 74 -4.02 13.63 -2.45
N GLN A 75 -5.17 14.06 -2.94
CA GLN A 75 -5.33 14.53 -4.32
C GLN A 75 -4.54 15.80 -4.60
N GLU A 76 -4.57 16.77 -3.70
CA GLU A 76 -3.78 18.01 -3.80
C GLU A 76 -2.27 17.74 -3.80
N ALA A 77 -1.81 16.69 -3.09
CA ALA A 77 -0.42 16.24 -3.08
C ALA A 77 -0.01 15.44 -4.33
N GLY A 78 -0.91 15.21 -5.29
CA GLY A 78 -0.63 14.44 -6.52
C GLY A 78 -0.85 12.94 -6.38
N GLY A 79 -1.58 12.51 -5.35
CA GLY A 79 -1.92 11.12 -5.07
C GLY A 79 -1.03 10.44 -4.04
N PRO A 80 -1.41 9.24 -3.57
CA PRO A 80 -0.68 8.53 -2.53
C PRO A 80 0.62 7.94 -3.08
N THR A 81 1.76 8.35 -2.53
CA THR A 81 3.11 7.90 -2.94
C THR A 81 3.70 6.86 -1.99
N THR A 82 3.39 6.96 -0.70
CA THR A 82 3.89 6.07 0.36
C THR A 82 2.90 4.95 0.69
N ILE A 83 3.37 3.91 1.37
CA ILE A 83 2.51 2.81 1.87
C ILE A 83 1.46 3.36 2.85
N ALA A 84 1.85 4.29 3.73
CA ALA A 84 0.93 4.92 4.69
C ALA A 84 -0.15 5.75 3.98
N GLU A 85 0.21 6.52 2.95
CA GLU A 85 -0.75 7.30 2.17
C GLU A 85 -1.70 6.43 1.36
N ARG A 86 -1.23 5.31 0.81
CA ARG A 86 -2.10 4.33 0.13
C ARG A 86 -3.09 3.71 1.11
N ALA A 87 -2.63 3.31 2.28
CA ALA A 87 -3.49 2.77 3.33
C ALA A 87 -4.49 3.81 3.85
N ALA A 88 -4.08 5.08 3.97
CA ALA A 88 -4.98 6.18 4.31
C ALA A 88 -6.03 6.42 3.21
N SER A 89 -5.62 6.42 1.93
CA SER A 89 -6.53 6.54 0.80
C SER A 89 -7.56 5.41 0.75
N ASP A 90 -7.13 4.16 0.91
CA ASP A 90 -8.03 3.00 0.90
C ASP A 90 -9.01 3.02 2.07
N ALA A 91 -8.54 3.38 3.27
CA ALA A 91 -9.39 3.52 4.45
C ALA A 91 -10.39 4.69 4.29
N ALA A 92 -9.92 5.83 3.79
CA ALA A 92 -10.75 7.00 3.56
C ALA A 92 -11.82 6.73 2.50
N ASN A 93 -11.49 6.06 1.39
CA ASN A 93 -12.46 5.68 0.36
C ASN A 93 -13.58 4.80 0.93
N ARG A 94 -13.23 3.77 1.72
CA ARG A 94 -14.24 2.88 2.34
C ARG A 94 -15.18 3.64 3.28
N ILE A 95 -14.64 4.55 4.08
CA ILE A 95 -15.43 5.34 5.03
C ILE A 95 -16.30 6.35 4.26
N ALA A 96 -15.74 7.04 3.27
CA ALA A 96 -16.46 8.00 2.45
C ALA A 96 -17.65 7.36 1.70
N VAL A 97 -17.48 6.15 1.15
CA VAL A 97 -18.57 5.38 0.53
C VAL A 97 -19.71 5.15 1.51
N VAL A 98 -19.41 4.67 2.72
CA VAL A 98 -20.42 4.40 3.77
C VAL A 98 -21.12 5.70 4.22
N GLU A 99 -20.37 6.78 4.38
CA GLU A 99 -20.91 8.09 4.74
C GLU A 99 -21.85 8.64 3.66
N ILE A 100 -21.45 8.58 2.39
CA ILE A 100 -22.26 9.00 1.24
C ILE A 100 -23.55 8.17 1.16
N GLU A 101 -23.47 6.85 1.28
CA GLU A 101 -24.66 5.99 1.30
C GLU A 101 -25.60 6.31 2.46
N SER A 102 -25.04 6.58 3.64
CA SER A 102 -25.81 6.91 4.84
C SER A 102 -26.56 8.24 4.67
N LEU A 103 -25.86 9.26 4.14
CA LEU A 103 -26.46 10.56 3.84
C LEU A 103 -27.54 10.46 2.77
N ALA A 104 -27.28 9.73 1.69
CA ALA A 104 -28.26 9.50 0.64
C ALA A 104 -29.54 8.86 1.18
N LYS A 105 -29.43 7.83 2.00
CA LYS A 105 -30.57 7.19 2.65
C LYS A 105 -31.33 8.14 3.57
N GLN A 106 -30.62 8.97 4.32
CA GLN A 106 -31.23 9.97 5.21
C GLN A 106 -32.00 11.02 4.42
N ASP A 107 -31.42 11.54 3.34
CA ASP A 107 -32.06 12.55 2.51
C ASP A 107 -33.30 11.99 1.78
N MET A 108 -33.23 10.76 1.25
CA MET A 108 -34.38 10.08 0.70
C MET A 108 -35.51 9.89 1.74
N GLN A 109 -35.16 9.51 2.98
CA GLN A 109 -36.14 9.39 4.07
C GLN A 109 -36.78 10.74 4.44
N ASN A 110 -35.98 11.80 4.45
CA ASN A 110 -36.45 13.15 4.71
C ASN A 110 -37.40 13.60 3.61
N LEU A 111 -37.06 13.38 2.33
CA LEU A 111 -37.90 13.68 1.19
C LEU A 111 -39.27 12.97 1.27
N VAL A 112 -39.30 11.68 1.66
CA VAL A 112 -40.54 10.93 1.85
C VAL A 112 -41.42 11.59 2.92
N ARG A 113 -40.82 12.01 4.06
CA ARG A 113 -41.55 12.69 5.14
C ARG A 113 -42.07 14.06 4.71
N GLU A 114 -41.28 14.82 3.97
CA GLU A 114 -41.71 16.13 3.42
C GLU A 114 -42.81 15.98 2.38
N ALA A 115 -42.69 15.01 1.49
CA ALA A 115 -43.72 14.74 0.46
C ALA A 115 -45.06 14.39 1.09
N ASP A 116 -45.07 13.60 2.18
CA ASP A 116 -46.32 13.25 2.91
C ASP A 116 -46.89 14.46 3.63
N LYS A 117 -46.05 15.29 4.25
CA LYS A 117 -46.45 16.47 4.99
C LYS A 117 -47.01 17.60 4.09
N ASP A 118 -46.35 17.82 2.95
CA ASP A 118 -46.65 18.97 2.07
C ASP A 118 -47.57 18.57 0.90
N ASN A 119 -48.12 17.35 0.88
CA ASN A 119 -48.94 16.80 -0.22
C ASN A 119 -48.26 16.97 -1.58
N MET A 120 -46.97 16.64 -1.65
CA MET A 120 -46.17 16.79 -2.86
C MET A 120 -46.77 15.97 -4.00
N SER A 121 -46.81 16.54 -5.21
CA SER A 121 -47.30 15.78 -6.37
C SER A 121 -46.28 14.69 -6.75
N MET A 122 -46.79 13.58 -7.28
CA MET A 122 -45.94 12.45 -7.69
C MET A 122 -44.79 12.85 -8.63
N PRO A 123 -45.05 13.66 -9.69
CA PRO A 123 -43.98 14.13 -10.57
C PRO A 123 -42.89 14.97 -9.85
N ALA A 124 -43.29 15.79 -8.87
CA ALA A 124 -42.36 16.60 -8.10
C ALA A 124 -41.51 15.71 -7.16
N PHE A 125 -42.12 14.70 -6.56
CA PHE A 125 -41.42 13.72 -5.72
C PHE A 125 -40.40 12.92 -6.53
N GLU A 126 -40.77 12.41 -7.71
CA GLU A 126 -39.88 11.66 -8.60
C GLU A 126 -38.69 12.52 -9.06
N ALA A 127 -38.91 13.79 -9.40
CA ALA A 127 -37.87 14.71 -9.79
C ALA A 127 -36.89 14.95 -8.62
N SER A 128 -37.40 15.22 -7.42
CA SER A 128 -36.54 15.42 -6.24
C SER A 128 -35.78 14.16 -5.84
N MET A 129 -36.35 12.98 -6.01
CA MET A 129 -35.68 11.71 -5.77
C MET A 129 -34.55 11.50 -6.77
N ALA A 130 -34.78 11.80 -8.05
CA ALA A 130 -33.73 11.72 -9.08
C ALA A 130 -32.60 12.70 -8.80
N ASP A 131 -32.89 13.94 -8.42
CA ASP A 131 -31.89 14.95 -8.08
C ASP A 131 -31.00 14.49 -6.91
N ILE A 132 -31.59 13.87 -5.87
CA ILE A 132 -30.81 13.29 -4.74
C ILE A 132 -29.92 12.15 -5.24
N GLN A 133 -30.47 11.22 -6.02
CA GLN A 133 -29.72 10.08 -6.54
C GLN A 133 -28.54 10.53 -7.42
N ASP A 134 -28.75 11.45 -8.33
CA ASP A 134 -27.74 11.98 -9.25
C ASP A 134 -26.64 12.74 -8.47
N GLY A 135 -27.02 13.53 -7.46
CA GLY A 135 -26.08 14.25 -6.60
C GLY A 135 -25.16 13.31 -5.83
N TYR A 136 -25.71 12.26 -5.25
CA TYR A 136 -24.90 11.26 -4.51
C TYR A 136 -24.12 10.33 -5.44
N ALA A 137 -24.66 9.97 -6.61
CA ALA A 137 -23.91 9.21 -7.62
C ALA A 137 -22.68 9.98 -8.12
N ALA A 138 -22.82 11.29 -8.36
CA ALA A 138 -21.69 12.14 -8.73
C ALA A 138 -20.64 12.22 -7.61
N SER A 139 -21.05 12.33 -6.35
CA SER A 139 -20.16 12.33 -5.18
C SER A 139 -19.45 10.98 -5.02
N MET A 140 -20.16 9.88 -5.22
CA MET A 140 -19.61 8.52 -5.16
C MET A 140 -18.62 8.29 -6.30
N GLN A 141 -18.88 8.80 -7.51
CA GLN A 141 -17.99 8.65 -8.66
C GLN A 141 -16.62 9.32 -8.43
N ALA A 142 -16.57 10.38 -7.62
CA ALA A 142 -15.33 11.03 -7.25
C ALA A 142 -14.49 10.19 -6.25
N VAL A 143 -15.15 9.33 -5.47
CA VAL A 143 -14.50 8.50 -4.43
C VAL A 143 -14.24 7.08 -4.96
N ASP A 144 -15.28 6.44 -5.51
CA ASP A 144 -15.21 5.08 -6.06
C ASP A 144 -16.12 4.96 -7.28
N PRO A 145 -15.57 4.99 -8.49
CA PRO A 145 -16.34 4.92 -9.73
C PRO A 145 -17.09 3.58 -9.91
N VAL A 146 -16.66 2.50 -9.24
CA VAL A 146 -17.32 1.20 -9.30
C VAL A 146 -18.57 1.20 -8.41
N ALA A 147 -18.47 1.77 -7.21
CA ALA A 147 -19.59 1.91 -6.29
C ALA A 147 -20.67 2.85 -6.82
N ALA A 148 -20.30 3.89 -7.57
CA ALA A 148 -21.24 4.82 -8.20
C ALA A 148 -22.21 4.14 -9.17
N GLY A 149 -21.74 3.11 -9.90
CA GLY A 149 -22.58 2.35 -10.83
C GLY A 149 -23.70 1.56 -10.16
N VAL A 150 -23.58 1.24 -8.89
CA VAL A 150 -24.60 0.51 -8.10
C VAL A 150 -25.73 1.44 -7.65
N LEU A 151 -25.45 2.73 -7.41
CA LEU A 151 -26.45 3.71 -7.00
C LEU A 151 -27.31 4.21 -8.16
N SER A 152 -26.82 4.08 -9.40
CA SER A 152 -27.50 4.54 -10.61
C SER A 152 -28.37 3.45 -11.27
N ALA A 153 -28.38 2.24 -10.73
CA ALA A 153 -29.13 1.08 -11.23
C ALA A 153 -30.42 0.86 -10.43
#